data_a347396ab479b7a664935b229a1c7ddf
#
_entry.id   a347396ab479b7a664935b229a1c7ddf
#
_cell.length_a   1.000
_cell.length_b   1.000
_cell.length_c   1.000
_cell.angle_alpha   90.00
_cell.angle_beta   90.00
_cell.angle_gamma   90.00
#
_symmetry.space_group_name_H-M   'P 1'
#
loop_
_entity.id
_entity.type
_entity.pdbx_description
1 polymer ?
#
loop_
_entity_poly.entity_id
_entity_poly.type
_entity_poly.pdbx_seq_one_letter_code
_entity_poly.pdbx_strand_id
1 'polypeptide(L)'
;GYGEVGRILAEDLRAQGVAVAAWDLKLASPASAAPLHDHAGRQGVVLAASAADLAAGSDLVVSAVTASQAVPVAADCASAIRPGAFFLDFNSASPGAKQRAAALVDGAGGRYVEGAVMTSIPPYRIRVPLLLGGSSAARLAPLLNALGFDAKMASERLGVASATKMCRSVIIKGLEAM
;
A
#
# COMPACT_ATOMS: atom_id res chain seq x y z
N GLY A 1 2.66 -5.83 -3.64
CA GLY A 1 4.11 -6.07 -3.60
C GLY A 1 4.57 -6.69 -2.29
N TYR A 2 5.42 -7.70 -2.39
CA TYR A 2 5.96 -8.44 -1.23
C TYR A 2 7.49 -8.27 -1.12
N GLY A 3 7.96 -7.06 -1.47
CA GLY A 3 9.33 -6.61 -1.25
C GLY A 3 9.61 -6.28 0.22
N GLU A 4 10.60 -5.41 0.50
CA GLU A 4 10.97 -5.01 1.85
C GLU A 4 9.76 -4.49 2.65
N VAL A 5 9.05 -3.50 2.11
CA VAL A 5 7.89 -2.89 2.76
C VAL A 5 6.78 -3.89 3.01
N GLY A 6 6.42 -4.69 2.00
CA GLY A 6 5.36 -5.69 2.12
C GLY A 6 5.67 -6.74 3.17
N ARG A 7 6.92 -7.17 3.29
CA ARG A 7 7.36 -8.13 4.32
C ARG A 7 7.30 -7.54 5.72
N ILE A 8 7.77 -6.31 5.91
CA ILE A 8 7.70 -5.62 7.21
C ILE A 8 6.25 -5.50 7.69
N LEU A 9 5.34 -5.04 6.81
CA LEU A 9 3.94 -4.91 7.16
C LEU A 9 3.29 -6.27 7.44
N ALA A 10 3.64 -7.29 6.65
CA ALA A 10 3.12 -8.64 6.85
C ALA A 10 3.53 -9.22 8.21
N GLU A 11 4.80 -9.08 8.61
CA GLU A 11 5.30 -9.49 9.92
C GLU A 11 4.52 -8.84 11.05
N ASP A 12 4.39 -7.50 11.02
CA ASP A 12 3.73 -6.75 12.09
C ASP A 12 2.24 -7.05 12.19
N LEU A 13 1.55 -7.24 11.07
CA LEU A 13 0.14 -7.62 11.03
C LEU A 13 -0.07 -9.08 11.50
N ARG A 14 0.80 -10.00 11.06
CA ARG A 14 0.75 -11.40 11.51
C ARG A 14 0.98 -11.54 13.00
N ALA A 15 1.90 -10.76 13.57
CA ALA A 15 2.14 -10.71 15.01
C ALA A 15 0.89 -10.29 15.83
N GLN A 16 -0.04 -9.58 15.21
CA GLN A 16 -1.32 -9.19 15.79
C GLN A 16 -2.46 -10.19 15.48
N GLY A 17 -2.16 -11.31 14.84
CA GLY A 17 -3.16 -12.32 14.48
C GLY A 17 -3.98 -11.99 13.23
N VAL A 18 -3.63 -10.95 12.48
CA VAL A 18 -4.32 -10.59 11.23
C VAL A 18 -4.00 -11.61 10.15
N ALA A 19 -5.00 -12.08 9.41
CA ALA A 19 -4.78 -12.91 8.22
C ALA A 19 -4.15 -12.05 7.11
N VAL A 20 -3.01 -12.48 6.58
CA VAL A 20 -2.27 -11.74 5.55
C VAL A 20 -2.05 -12.64 4.33
N ALA A 21 -2.44 -12.13 3.17
CA ALA A 21 -2.06 -12.67 1.87
C ALA A 21 -1.11 -11.70 1.16
N ALA A 22 -0.23 -12.22 0.30
CA ALA A 22 0.72 -11.42 -0.45
C ALA A 22 0.84 -11.90 -1.90
N TRP A 23 1.16 -10.97 -2.78
CA TRP A 23 1.53 -11.24 -4.17
C TRP A 23 2.63 -10.29 -4.62
N ASP A 24 3.53 -10.77 -5.46
CA ASP A 24 4.62 -9.99 -6.08
C ASP A 24 4.96 -10.55 -7.46
N LEU A 25 5.31 -9.68 -8.40
CA LEU A 25 5.78 -10.10 -9.74
C LEU A 25 6.97 -11.06 -9.69
N LYS A 26 7.79 -10.97 -8.65
CA LYS A 26 8.94 -11.85 -8.44
C LYS A 26 8.56 -13.31 -8.22
N LEU A 27 7.31 -13.61 -7.90
CA LEU A 27 6.82 -15.00 -7.77
C LEU A 27 6.77 -15.72 -9.11
N ALA A 28 6.75 -14.99 -10.23
CA ALA A 28 6.77 -15.59 -11.57
C ALA A 28 8.12 -16.24 -11.96
N SER A 29 9.22 -15.93 -11.23
CA SER A 29 10.54 -16.49 -11.54
C SER A 29 11.07 -17.28 -10.34
N PRO A 30 11.45 -18.57 -10.51
CA PRO A 30 11.92 -19.42 -9.41
C PRO A 30 13.08 -18.80 -8.62
N ALA A 31 14.04 -18.17 -9.30
CA ALA A 31 15.21 -17.55 -8.64
C ALA A 31 14.85 -16.40 -7.70
N SER A 32 13.82 -15.61 -8.04
CA SER A 32 13.36 -14.48 -7.21
C SER A 32 12.23 -14.86 -6.26
N ALA A 33 11.54 -15.96 -6.51
CA ALA A 33 10.41 -16.43 -5.69
C ALA A 33 10.88 -17.11 -4.40
N ALA A 34 11.99 -17.86 -4.42
CA ALA A 34 12.43 -18.65 -3.27
C ALA A 34 12.51 -17.84 -1.96
N PRO A 35 13.16 -16.65 -1.89
CA PRO A 35 13.20 -15.87 -0.66
C PRO A 35 11.82 -15.38 -0.19
N LEU A 36 10.86 -15.21 -1.11
CA LEU A 36 9.49 -14.80 -0.79
C LEU A 36 8.70 -15.97 -0.20
N HIS A 37 8.85 -17.17 -0.77
CA HIS A 37 8.26 -18.40 -0.24
C HIS A 37 8.77 -18.72 1.16
N ASP A 38 10.09 -18.64 1.37
CA ASP A 38 10.71 -18.86 2.68
C ASP A 38 10.20 -17.89 3.74
N HIS A 39 10.11 -16.61 3.38
CA HIS A 39 9.58 -15.59 4.30
C HIS A 39 8.09 -15.81 4.59
N ALA A 40 7.29 -16.07 3.56
CA ALA A 40 5.85 -16.32 3.70
C ALA A 40 5.57 -17.54 4.58
N GLY A 41 6.33 -18.64 4.39
CA GLY A 41 6.22 -19.85 5.21
C GLY A 41 6.53 -19.60 6.67
N ARG A 42 7.61 -18.87 6.97
CA ARG A 42 7.98 -18.53 8.36
C ARG A 42 6.96 -17.64 9.05
N GLN A 43 6.32 -16.73 8.32
CA GLN A 43 5.39 -15.74 8.87
C GLN A 43 3.91 -16.18 8.78
N GLY A 44 3.61 -17.32 8.18
CA GLY A 44 2.24 -17.76 7.97
C GLY A 44 1.44 -16.84 7.03
N VAL A 45 2.12 -16.27 6.02
CA VAL A 45 1.53 -15.45 4.97
C VAL A 45 1.11 -16.33 3.81
N VAL A 46 -0.11 -16.16 3.31
CA VAL A 46 -0.61 -16.88 2.13
C VAL A 46 -0.13 -16.18 0.87
N LEU A 47 0.54 -16.90 -0.04
CA LEU A 47 0.90 -16.34 -1.34
C LEU A 47 -0.25 -16.57 -2.34
N ALA A 48 -0.81 -15.49 -2.85
CA ALA A 48 -1.86 -15.52 -3.86
C ALA A 48 -1.26 -15.83 -5.25
N ALA A 49 -2.04 -16.43 -6.14
CA ALA A 49 -1.62 -16.76 -7.49
C ALA A 49 -1.52 -15.51 -8.40
N SER A 50 -2.32 -14.48 -8.11
CA SER A 50 -2.35 -13.21 -8.85
C SER A 50 -2.72 -12.02 -7.95
N ALA A 51 -2.52 -10.81 -8.47
CA ALA A 51 -3.00 -9.59 -7.81
C ALA A 51 -4.54 -9.55 -7.73
N ALA A 52 -5.22 -10.09 -8.74
CA ALA A 52 -6.67 -10.22 -8.78
C ALA A 52 -7.18 -11.18 -7.70
N ASP A 53 -6.58 -12.38 -7.57
CA ASP A 53 -6.96 -13.35 -6.54
C ASP A 53 -6.73 -12.78 -5.12
N LEU A 54 -5.62 -12.07 -4.93
CA LEU A 54 -5.37 -11.38 -3.66
C LEU A 54 -6.48 -10.36 -3.37
N ALA A 55 -6.85 -9.54 -4.34
CA ALA A 55 -7.87 -8.50 -4.16
C ALA A 55 -9.25 -9.10 -3.90
N ALA A 56 -9.61 -10.21 -4.57
CA ALA A 56 -10.87 -10.91 -4.37
C ALA A 56 -11.03 -11.45 -2.94
N GLY A 57 -9.94 -11.81 -2.28
CA GLY A 57 -9.93 -12.37 -0.91
C GLY A 57 -9.70 -11.34 0.20
N SER A 58 -9.51 -10.05 -0.12
CA SER A 58 -9.04 -9.05 0.85
C SER A 58 -10.09 -8.00 1.19
N ASP A 59 -10.16 -7.58 2.46
CA ASP A 59 -10.90 -6.39 2.92
C ASP A 59 -10.09 -5.10 2.73
N LEU A 60 -8.76 -5.24 2.80
CA LEU A 60 -7.78 -4.18 2.60
C LEU A 60 -6.62 -4.70 1.74
N VAL A 61 -6.42 -4.07 0.60
CA VAL A 61 -5.24 -4.26 -0.25
C VAL A 61 -4.26 -3.13 0.02
N VAL A 62 -3.01 -3.45 0.37
CA VAL A 62 -1.92 -2.46 0.46
C VAL A 62 -1.01 -2.63 -0.76
N SER A 63 -0.97 -1.62 -1.61
CA SER A 63 -0.08 -1.59 -2.77
C SER A 63 1.25 -0.92 -2.40
N ALA A 64 2.33 -1.71 -2.38
CA ALA A 64 3.68 -1.27 -2.08
C ALA A 64 4.64 -1.77 -3.19
N VAL A 65 4.56 -1.16 -4.35
CA VAL A 65 5.32 -1.50 -5.56
C VAL A 65 6.11 -0.29 -6.07
N THR A 66 6.84 -0.45 -7.16
CA THR A 66 7.52 0.69 -7.81
C THR A 66 6.51 1.63 -8.48
N ALA A 67 6.88 2.90 -8.67
CA ALA A 67 6.00 3.91 -9.27
C ALA A 67 5.48 3.48 -10.65
N SER A 68 6.29 2.79 -11.47
CA SER A 68 5.91 2.28 -12.78
C SER A 68 4.86 1.16 -12.72
N GLN A 69 4.77 0.44 -11.60
CA GLN A 69 3.82 -0.66 -11.40
C GLN A 69 2.55 -0.24 -10.67
N ALA A 70 2.45 1.00 -10.19
CA ALA A 70 1.32 1.46 -9.39
C ALA A 70 -0.02 1.34 -10.13
N VAL A 71 -0.09 1.82 -11.37
CA VAL A 71 -1.32 1.74 -12.19
C VAL A 71 -1.61 0.33 -12.69
N PRO A 72 -0.64 -0.43 -13.27
CA PRO A 72 -0.87 -1.83 -13.64
C PRO A 72 -1.43 -2.68 -12.50
N VAL A 73 -0.83 -2.63 -11.31
CA VAL A 73 -1.30 -3.40 -10.14
C VAL A 73 -2.68 -2.95 -9.68
N ALA A 74 -2.98 -1.65 -9.73
CA ALA A 74 -4.32 -1.17 -9.42
C ALA A 74 -5.37 -1.70 -10.41
N ALA A 75 -5.03 -1.78 -11.71
CA ALA A 75 -5.90 -2.36 -12.74
C ALA A 75 -6.15 -3.85 -12.50
N ASP A 76 -5.08 -4.61 -12.21
CA ASP A 76 -5.20 -6.04 -11.93
C ASP A 76 -6.07 -6.30 -10.70
N CYS A 77 -5.85 -5.55 -9.60
CA CYS A 77 -6.66 -5.65 -8.39
C CYS A 77 -8.11 -5.23 -8.65
N ALA A 78 -8.34 -4.16 -9.42
CA ALA A 78 -9.68 -3.66 -9.73
C ALA A 78 -10.53 -4.69 -10.48
N SER A 79 -9.91 -5.59 -11.27
CA SER A 79 -10.63 -6.63 -12.00
C SER A 79 -11.39 -7.62 -11.09
N ALA A 80 -11.03 -7.71 -9.81
CA ALA A 80 -11.62 -8.67 -8.87
C ALA A 80 -11.82 -8.11 -7.45
N ILE A 81 -11.56 -6.82 -7.22
CA ILE A 81 -11.73 -6.21 -5.90
C ILE A 81 -13.19 -6.30 -5.44
N ARG A 82 -13.38 -6.68 -4.18
CA ARG A 82 -14.73 -6.75 -3.62
C ARG A 82 -15.35 -5.37 -3.44
N PRO A 83 -16.65 -5.21 -3.70
CA PRO A 83 -17.35 -3.95 -3.42
C PRO A 83 -17.11 -3.49 -1.97
N GLY A 84 -16.65 -2.26 -1.83
CA GLY A 84 -16.37 -1.66 -0.53
C GLY A 84 -15.03 -2.04 0.12
N ALA A 85 -14.24 -2.96 -0.44
CA ALA A 85 -12.88 -3.22 0.03
C ALA A 85 -11.98 -2.00 -0.20
N PHE A 86 -11.02 -1.79 0.70
CA PHE A 86 -10.08 -0.68 0.59
C PHE A 86 -8.86 -1.04 -0.25
N PHE A 87 -8.38 -0.08 -1.04
CA PHE A 87 -7.11 -0.13 -1.73
C PHE A 87 -6.24 1.03 -1.26
N LEU A 88 -5.25 0.74 -0.43
CA LEU A 88 -4.31 1.70 0.12
C LEU A 88 -3.03 1.74 -0.72
N ASP A 89 -2.80 2.85 -1.40
CA ASP A 89 -1.68 3.05 -2.30
C ASP A 89 -0.50 3.73 -1.59
N PHE A 90 0.54 2.97 -1.23
CA PHE A 90 1.79 3.45 -0.61
C PHE A 90 2.80 3.96 -1.64
N ASN A 91 2.51 3.85 -2.93
CA ASN A 91 3.50 4.09 -3.97
C ASN A 91 3.81 5.59 -4.12
N SER A 92 5.07 5.92 -4.29
CA SER A 92 5.51 7.28 -4.62
C SER A 92 5.36 7.52 -6.13
N ALA A 93 4.12 7.56 -6.60
CA ALA A 93 3.75 7.78 -7.99
C ALA A 93 3.31 9.22 -8.24
N SER A 94 3.28 9.64 -9.52
CA SER A 94 2.81 10.98 -9.91
C SER A 94 1.32 11.17 -9.58
N PRO A 95 0.85 12.42 -9.38
CA PRO A 95 -0.57 12.69 -9.13
C PRO A 95 -1.48 12.10 -10.20
N GLY A 96 -1.11 12.20 -11.47
CA GLY A 96 -1.89 11.61 -12.56
C GLY A 96 -1.94 10.07 -12.52
N ALA A 97 -0.88 9.40 -12.09
CA ALA A 97 -0.89 7.96 -11.89
C ALA A 97 -1.82 7.56 -10.74
N LYS A 98 -1.79 8.29 -9.63
CA LYS A 98 -2.70 8.07 -8.50
C LYS A 98 -4.17 8.30 -8.88
N GLN A 99 -4.46 9.35 -9.67
CA GLN A 99 -5.81 9.60 -10.18
C GLN A 99 -6.31 8.45 -11.07
N ARG A 100 -5.45 7.93 -11.97
CA ARG A 100 -5.82 6.78 -12.81
C ARG A 100 -6.06 5.51 -11.98
N ALA A 101 -5.19 5.23 -11.01
CA ALA A 101 -5.36 4.10 -10.12
C ALA A 101 -6.66 4.21 -9.30
N ALA A 102 -6.97 5.41 -8.78
CA ALA A 102 -8.22 5.68 -8.07
C ALA A 102 -9.44 5.45 -8.96
N ALA A 103 -9.44 5.98 -10.19
CA ALA A 103 -10.55 5.78 -11.12
C ALA A 103 -10.82 4.30 -11.44
N LEU A 104 -9.78 3.48 -11.56
CA LEU A 104 -9.90 2.04 -11.78
C LEU A 104 -10.52 1.33 -10.56
N VAL A 105 -10.00 1.59 -9.38
CA VAL A 105 -10.44 0.93 -8.15
C VAL A 105 -11.84 1.36 -7.75
N ASP A 106 -12.12 2.67 -7.74
CA ASP A 106 -13.42 3.21 -7.37
C ASP A 106 -14.49 2.82 -8.41
N GLY A 107 -14.12 2.83 -9.70
CA GLY A 107 -15.00 2.37 -10.79
C GLY A 107 -15.39 0.89 -10.70
N ALA A 108 -14.56 0.07 -10.07
CA ALA A 108 -14.84 -1.34 -9.78
C ALA A 108 -15.61 -1.56 -8.45
N GLY A 109 -15.98 -0.49 -7.75
CA GLY A 109 -16.69 -0.55 -6.47
C GLY A 109 -15.78 -0.70 -5.25
N GLY A 110 -14.46 -0.67 -5.41
CA GLY A 110 -13.50 -0.56 -4.31
C GLY A 110 -13.49 0.84 -3.70
N ARG A 111 -12.58 1.07 -2.75
CA ARG A 111 -12.37 2.36 -2.09
C ARG A 111 -10.89 2.70 -2.12
N TYR A 112 -10.50 3.51 -3.09
CA TYR A 112 -9.12 3.95 -3.19
C TYR A 112 -8.78 4.97 -2.09
N VAL A 113 -7.62 4.79 -1.48
CA VAL A 113 -7.03 5.72 -0.53
C VAL A 113 -5.56 5.92 -0.87
N GLU A 114 -5.18 7.18 -1.07
CA GLU A 114 -3.80 7.58 -1.22
C GLU A 114 -3.09 7.49 0.13
N GLY A 115 -1.96 6.79 0.20
CA GLY A 115 -1.07 6.76 1.36
C GLY A 115 0.25 7.44 1.04
N ALA A 116 0.61 8.49 1.76
CA ALA A 116 1.90 9.14 1.69
C ALA A 116 2.73 8.78 2.91
N VAL A 117 3.69 7.87 2.73
CA VAL A 117 4.64 7.46 3.76
C VAL A 117 5.64 8.59 3.96
N MET A 118 5.70 9.19 5.17
CA MET A 118 6.38 10.46 5.42
C MET A 118 7.89 10.31 5.72
N THR A 119 8.37 9.09 5.99
CA THR A 119 9.78 8.81 6.25
C THR A 119 10.13 7.38 5.85
N SER A 120 11.35 6.91 6.13
CA SER A 120 11.76 5.52 5.88
C SER A 120 10.96 4.54 6.74
N ILE A 121 10.51 3.43 6.14
CA ILE A 121 9.66 2.44 6.83
C ILE A 121 10.47 1.57 7.81
N PRO A 122 11.66 1.04 7.49
CA PRO A 122 12.32 0.05 8.34
C PRO A 122 12.49 0.45 9.80
N PRO A 123 12.88 1.70 10.16
CA PRO A 123 13.03 2.07 11.57
C PRO A 123 11.70 2.16 12.34
N TYR A 124 10.61 2.50 11.65
CA TYR A 124 9.28 2.72 12.26
C TYR A 124 8.34 1.55 12.04
N ARG A 125 8.64 0.69 11.05
CA ARG A 125 7.83 -0.46 10.66
C ARG A 125 6.38 -0.03 10.36
N ILE A 126 5.37 -0.75 10.87
CA ILE A 126 3.95 -0.40 10.68
C ILE A 126 3.58 0.98 11.26
N ARG A 127 4.34 1.49 12.24
CA ARG A 127 4.11 2.80 12.86
C ARG A 127 4.73 3.97 12.09
N VAL A 128 5.17 3.75 10.86
CA VAL A 128 5.67 4.85 10.04
C VAL A 128 4.61 5.93 9.88
N PRO A 129 4.93 7.23 10.08
CA PRO A 129 3.97 8.31 9.89
C PRO A 129 3.39 8.29 8.49
N LEU A 130 2.07 8.16 8.41
CA LEU A 130 1.31 7.96 7.18
C LEU A 130 0.23 9.03 7.04
N LEU A 131 0.28 9.80 5.96
CA LEU A 131 -0.80 10.71 5.59
C LEU A 131 -1.72 10.04 4.56
N LEU A 132 -3.03 10.16 4.78
CA LEU A 132 -4.05 9.59 3.91
C LEU A 132 -4.77 10.70 3.14
N GLY A 133 -5.07 10.43 1.86
CA GLY A 133 -5.84 11.29 0.99
C GLY A 133 -6.92 10.53 0.23
N GLY A 134 -7.99 11.23 -0.12
CA GLY A 134 -9.13 10.67 -0.86
C GLY A 134 -10.41 10.58 -0.04
N SER A 135 -11.53 10.42 -0.72
CA SER A 135 -12.89 10.42 -0.13
C SER A 135 -13.12 9.34 0.94
N SER A 136 -12.36 8.25 0.88
CA SER A 136 -12.44 7.14 1.84
C SER A 136 -11.38 7.19 2.96
N ALA A 137 -10.51 8.23 2.98
CA ALA A 137 -9.42 8.35 3.94
C ALA A 137 -9.92 8.44 5.40
N ALA A 138 -10.98 9.22 5.64
CA ALA A 138 -11.59 9.37 6.97
C ALA A 138 -12.13 8.04 7.54
N ARG A 139 -12.60 7.16 6.66
CA ARG A 139 -13.13 5.83 7.04
C ARG A 139 -12.01 4.82 7.29
N LEU A 140 -10.92 4.90 6.52
CA LEU A 140 -9.81 3.97 6.63
C LEU A 140 -8.87 4.29 7.81
N ALA A 141 -8.64 5.57 8.12
CA ALA A 141 -7.69 5.98 9.17
C ALA A 141 -7.90 5.28 10.52
N PRO A 142 -9.11 5.25 11.12
CA PRO A 142 -9.31 4.57 12.40
C PRO A 142 -9.11 3.05 12.31
N LEU A 143 -9.41 2.42 11.18
CA LEU A 143 -9.19 0.99 10.97
C LEU A 143 -7.68 0.68 10.91
N LEU A 144 -6.90 1.49 10.21
CA LEU A 144 -5.45 1.34 10.17
C LEU A 144 -4.83 1.55 11.55
N ASN A 145 -5.28 2.56 12.30
CA ASN A 145 -4.75 2.83 13.62
C ASN A 145 -5.07 1.69 14.62
N ALA A 146 -6.24 1.05 14.49
CA ALA A 146 -6.54 -0.17 15.24
C ALA A 146 -5.61 -1.35 14.90
N LEU A 147 -5.03 -1.35 13.68
CA LEU A 147 -4.01 -2.31 13.24
C LEU A 147 -2.57 -1.84 13.54
N GLY A 148 -2.39 -0.78 14.33
CA GLY A 148 -1.08 -0.30 14.78
C GLY A 148 -0.37 0.67 13.83
N PHE A 149 -1.01 1.17 12.77
CA PHE A 149 -0.44 2.23 11.95
C PHE A 149 -0.49 3.59 12.68
N ASP A 150 0.37 4.54 12.27
CA ASP A 150 0.24 5.97 12.60
C ASP A 150 -0.34 6.71 11.38
N ALA A 151 -1.62 6.51 11.16
CA ALA A 151 -2.33 7.03 9.99
C ALA A 151 -3.15 8.28 10.35
N LYS A 152 -2.93 9.36 9.60
CA LYS A 152 -3.65 10.63 9.75
C LYS A 152 -4.26 11.05 8.42
N MET A 153 -5.51 11.47 8.44
CA MET A 153 -6.15 12.04 7.27
C MET A 153 -5.57 13.43 6.99
N ALA A 154 -5.06 13.63 5.78
CA ALA A 154 -4.61 14.93 5.29
C ALA A 154 -5.74 15.69 4.58
N SER A 155 -6.53 15.00 3.76
CA SER A 155 -7.61 15.61 2.97
C SER A 155 -8.53 14.54 2.35
N GLU A 156 -9.77 14.91 2.07
CA GLU A 156 -10.67 14.13 1.21
C GLU A 156 -10.27 14.20 -0.28
N ARG A 157 -9.40 15.13 -0.65
CA ARG A 157 -8.92 15.29 -2.02
C ARG A 157 -7.68 14.45 -2.25
N LEU A 158 -7.68 13.70 -3.34
CA LEU A 158 -6.50 12.99 -3.83
C LEU A 158 -5.39 13.99 -4.22
N GLY A 159 -4.14 13.59 -3.97
CA GLY A 159 -2.95 14.37 -4.29
C GLY A 159 -2.48 15.28 -3.15
N VAL A 160 -3.30 15.61 -2.17
CA VAL A 160 -2.92 16.49 -1.05
C VAL A 160 -1.89 15.81 -0.15
N ALA A 161 -2.07 14.54 0.18
CA ALA A 161 -1.11 13.80 1.00
C ALA A 161 0.26 13.69 0.29
N SER A 162 0.28 13.35 -0.99
CA SER A 162 1.52 13.31 -1.80
C SER A 162 2.16 14.68 -1.96
N ALA A 163 1.39 15.74 -2.17
CA ALA A 163 1.90 17.11 -2.26
C ALA A 163 2.57 17.53 -0.92
N THR A 164 1.95 17.24 0.20
CA THR A 164 2.51 17.51 1.54
C THR A 164 3.84 16.77 1.72
N LYS A 165 3.92 15.49 1.34
CA LYS A 165 5.17 14.73 1.35
C LYS A 165 6.24 15.36 0.46
N MET A 166 5.87 15.79 -0.75
CA MET A 166 6.80 16.39 -1.70
C MET A 166 7.36 17.71 -1.19
N CYS A 167 6.51 18.60 -0.67
CA CYS A 167 6.93 19.87 -0.05
C CYS A 167 7.91 19.63 1.10
N ARG A 168 7.59 18.68 1.99
CA ARG A 168 8.50 18.32 3.09
C ARG A 168 9.86 17.82 2.55
N SER A 169 9.86 16.96 1.52
CA SER A 169 11.09 16.42 0.93
C SER A 169 11.96 17.51 0.30
N VAL A 170 11.36 18.48 -0.37
CA VAL A 170 12.09 19.62 -0.96
C VAL A 170 12.73 20.48 0.13
N ILE A 171 12.01 20.79 1.20
CA ILE A 171 12.52 21.59 2.32
C ILE A 171 13.69 20.87 2.98
N ILE A 172 13.54 19.59 3.34
CA ILE A 172 14.59 18.83 4.04
C ILE A 172 15.84 18.72 3.16
N LYS A 173 15.71 18.29 1.90
CA LYS A 173 16.84 18.16 0.98
C LYS A 173 17.49 19.51 0.64
N GLY A 174 16.72 20.58 0.61
CA GLY A 174 17.25 21.92 0.43
C GLY A 174 18.10 22.37 1.64
N LEU A 175 17.69 22.06 2.85
CA LEU A 175 18.45 22.35 4.07
C LEU A 175 19.71 21.49 4.19
N GLU A 176 19.65 20.22 3.77
CA GLU A 176 20.81 19.31 3.77
C GLU A 176 21.88 19.69 2.72
N ALA A 177 21.50 20.45 1.68
CA ALA A 177 22.40 20.87 0.62
C ALA A 177 23.08 22.24 0.91
N MET A 178 22.73 22.92 2.00
CA MET A 178 23.32 24.19 2.46
C MET A 178 24.48 23.96 3.44
#